data_b0528be4ef3b09c0b5bcc07b16f0ed67
#
_entry.id   b0528be4ef3b09c0b5bcc07b16f0ed67
#
_cell.length_a   1.000
_cell.length_b   1.000
_cell.length_c   1.000
_cell.angle_alpha   90.00
_cell.angle_beta   90.00
_cell.angle_gamma   90.00
#
_symmetry.space_group_name_H-M   'P 1'
#
loop_
_entity.id
_entity.type
_entity.pdbx_description
1 polymer ?
#
loop_
_entity_poly.entity_id
_entity_poly.type
_entity_poly.pdbx_seq_one_letter_code
_entity_poly.pdbx_strand_id
1 'polypeptide(L)'
;MIQIKQKSGDIDIRELKILERLESNGHLTQRDLSKEVGIALGLVNHLLKKMVTKGWIKIKNIDAKKIRYLITPEGAREKSSLLYKRVESTIQFYLEAKRVIKDKVMHLKSEGMKDVSIYGINHISEVLYIVLKEL
;
A
#
# COMPACT_ATOMS: atom_id res chain seq x y z
N MET A 1 -1.11 -19.80 12.75
CA MET A 1 -0.96 -18.33 12.71
C MET A 1 -0.01 -18.01 11.56
N ILE A 2 -0.53 -17.46 10.48
CA ILE A 2 0.28 -17.15 9.29
C ILE A 2 0.97 -15.81 9.54
N GLN A 3 2.27 -15.84 9.84
CA GLN A 3 3.09 -14.62 9.87
C GLN A 3 3.48 -14.24 8.45
N ILE A 4 2.74 -13.31 7.86
CA ILE A 4 3.12 -12.69 6.60
C ILE A 4 4.27 -11.73 6.92
N LYS A 5 5.47 -12.02 6.41
CA LYS A 5 6.62 -11.12 6.47
C LYS A 5 6.35 -9.83 5.68
N GLN A 6 5.83 -8.79 6.35
CA GLN A 6 5.48 -7.49 5.76
C GLN A 6 6.64 -6.49 5.71
N LYS A 7 7.89 -6.89 5.92
CA LYS A 7 8.98 -5.91 6.11
C LYS A 7 9.44 -5.15 4.86
N SER A 8 9.22 -5.67 3.66
CA SER A 8 9.61 -5.00 2.42
C SER A 8 8.49 -4.14 1.83
N GLY A 9 7.24 -4.57 1.95
CA GLY A 9 6.09 -3.87 1.38
C GLY A 9 5.73 -2.54 2.06
N ASP A 10 6.05 -2.39 3.35
CA ASP A 10 5.70 -1.17 4.10
C ASP A 10 6.52 0.06 3.69
N ILE A 11 7.79 -0.12 3.32
CA ILE A 11 8.67 0.98 2.89
C ILE A 11 8.21 1.48 1.52
N ASP A 12 7.93 0.58 0.60
CA ASP A 12 7.47 0.89 -0.76
C ASP A 12 6.13 1.65 -0.75
N ILE A 13 5.21 1.29 0.15
CA ILE A 13 3.93 1.99 0.32
C ILE A 13 4.13 3.41 0.85
N ARG A 14 5.04 3.63 1.78
CA ARG A 14 5.35 4.94 2.35
C ARG A 14 5.99 5.87 1.32
N GLU A 15 6.92 5.34 0.53
CA GLU A 15 7.54 6.06 -0.58
C GLU A 15 6.50 6.46 -1.63
N LEU A 16 5.62 5.55 -2.03
CA LEU A 16 4.52 5.83 -2.95
C LEU A 16 3.63 6.96 -2.43
N LYS A 17 3.18 6.88 -1.17
CA LYS A 17 2.35 7.92 -0.56
C LYS A 17 3.03 9.30 -0.53
N ILE A 18 4.32 9.35 -0.22
CA ILE A 18 5.07 10.61 -0.25
C ILE A 18 5.10 11.18 -1.67
N LEU A 19 5.41 10.38 -2.69
CA LEU A 19 5.44 10.82 -4.09
C LEU A 19 4.05 11.29 -4.55
N GLU A 20 2.98 10.61 -4.20
CA GLU A 20 1.60 11.03 -4.51
C GLU A 20 1.26 12.39 -3.87
N ARG A 21 1.68 12.62 -2.62
CA ARG A 21 1.44 13.89 -1.93
C ARG A 21 2.24 15.04 -2.54
N LEU A 22 3.51 14.81 -2.85
CA LEU A 22 4.36 15.80 -3.49
C LEU A 22 3.92 16.16 -4.91
N GLU A 23 3.33 15.21 -5.65
CA GLU A 23 2.77 15.48 -6.97
C GLU A 23 1.54 16.39 -6.89
N SER A 24 0.66 16.17 -5.92
CA SER A 24 -0.52 17.00 -5.71
C SER A 24 -0.18 18.36 -5.09
N ASN A 25 0.82 18.43 -4.21
CA ASN A 25 1.27 19.67 -3.58
C ASN A 25 2.76 19.60 -3.20
N GLY A 26 3.63 20.15 -4.05
CA GLY A 26 5.07 20.21 -3.81
C GLY A 26 5.50 21.20 -2.70
N HIS A 27 4.59 21.98 -2.13
CA HIS A 27 4.88 22.95 -1.06
C HIS A 27 4.68 22.39 0.36
N LEU A 28 4.29 21.13 0.48
CA LEU A 28 4.13 20.47 1.77
C LEU A 28 5.45 20.47 2.56
N THR A 29 5.35 20.85 3.84
CA THR A 29 6.49 20.69 4.75
C THR A 29 6.68 19.22 5.14
N GLN A 30 7.85 18.88 5.69
CA GLN A 30 8.08 17.54 6.22
C GLN A 30 7.10 17.18 7.35
N ARG A 31 6.65 18.17 8.13
CA ARG A 31 5.61 17.98 9.16
C ARG A 31 4.25 17.66 8.56
N ASP A 32 3.89 18.36 7.49
CA ASP A 32 2.63 18.08 6.80
C ASP A 32 2.65 16.69 6.19
N LEU A 33 3.74 16.32 5.52
CA LEU A 33 3.94 14.97 4.99
C LEU A 33 3.86 13.90 6.10
N SER A 34 4.48 14.16 7.25
CA SER A 34 4.42 13.25 8.40
C SER A 34 2.98 13.01 8.86
N LYS A 35 2.18 14.07 8.97
CA LYS A 35 0.77 13.98 9.35
C LYS A 35 -0.09 13.29 8.29
N GLU A 36 0.05 13.69 7.03
CA GLU A 36 -0.78 13.18 5.94
C GLU A 36 -0.49 11.71 5.59
N VAL A 37 0.79 11.31 5.66
CA VAL A 37 1.21 9.95 5.38
C VAL A 37 1.09 9.03 6.61
N GLY A 38 1.04 9.62 7.81
CA GLY A 38 0.91 8.89 9.07
C GLY A 38 2.21 8.19 9.49
N ILE A 39 3.37 8.81 9.26
CA ILE A 39 4.69 8.28 9.64
C ILE A 39 5.50 9.31 10.42
N ALA A 40 6.48 8.84 11.20
CA ALA A 40 7.33 9.72 12.01
C ALA A 40 8.11 10.72 11.14
N LEU A 41 8.29 11.95 11.64
CA LEU A 41 9.00 13.03 10.96
C LEU A 41 10.45 12.63 10.56
N GLY A 42 11.15 11.91 11.43
CA GLY A 42 12.51 11.42 11.13
C GLY A 42 12.53 10.45 9.94
N LEU A 43 11.50 9.63 9.79
CA LEU A 43 11.37 8.71 8.66
C LEU A 43 11.03 9.48 7.36
N VAL A 44 10.17 10.50 7.42
CA VAL A 44 9.92 11.40 6.27
C VAL A 44 11.23 12.02 5.79
N ASN A 45 12.02 12.59 6.71
CA ASN A 45 13.31 13.18 6.38
C ASN A 45 14.24 12.17 5.71
N HIS A 46 14.35 10.97 6.27
CA HIS A 46 15.18 9.90 5.71
C HIS A 46 14.72 9.51 4.29
N LEU A 47 13.42 9.31 4.09
CA LEU A 47 12.88 8.93 2.78
C LEU A 47 13.05 10.06 1.74
N LEU A 48 12.83 11.32 2.11
CA LEU A 48 13.06 12.46 1.22
C LEU A 48 14.54 12.57 0.79
N LYS A 49 15.49 12.41 1.72
CA LYS A 49 16.93 12.37 1.39
C LYS A 49 17.26 11.24 0.42
N LYS A 50 16.72 10.05 0.66
CA LYS A 50 16.85 8.90 -0.23
C LYS A 50 16.31 9.21 -1.64
N MET A 51 15.12 9.82 -1.72
CA MET A 51 14.50 10.18 -3.01
C MET A 51 15.30 11.24 -3.77
N VAL A 52 15.88 12.22 -3.08
CA VAL A 52 16.79 13.20 -3.68
C VAL A 52 18.04 12.52 -4.21
N THR A 53 18.68 11.65 -3.42
CA THR A 53 19.88 10.91 -3.82
C THR A 53 19.63 10.02 -5.03
N LYS A 54 18.45 9.40 -5.11
CA LYS A 54 18.02 8.58 -6.26
C LYS A 54 17.56 9.40 -7.47
N GLY A 55 17.47 10.72 -7.35
CA GLY A 55 17.03 11.58 -8.43
C GLY A 55 15.51 11.52 -8.70
N TRP A 56 14.70 11.02 -7.77
CA TRP A 56 13.24 10.94 -7.91
C TRP A 56 12.56 12.28 -7.66
N ILE A 57 13.15 13.10 -6.79
CA ILE A 57 12.69 14.46 -6.48
C ILE A 57 13.86 15.44 -6.53
N LYS A 58 13.54 16.69 -6.84
CA LYS A 58 14.44 17.84 -6.71
C LYS A 58 13.87 18.83 -5.70
N ILE A 59 14.75 19.46 -4.95
CA ILE A 59 14.42 20.53 -4.03
C ILE A 59 14.72 21.86 -4.71
N LYS A 60 13.72 22.72 -4.81
CA LYS A 60 13.87 24.10 -5.29
C LYS A 60 13.62 25.07 -4.14
N ASN A 61 14.58 25.93 -3.89
CA ASN A 61 14.39 27.05 -2.98
C ASN A 61 13.57 28.12 -3.69
N ILE A 62 12.43 28.49 -3.09
CA ILE A 62 11.57 29.57 -3.59
C ILE A 62 11.98 30.88 -2.91
N ASP A 63 12.18 30.81 -1.58
CA ASP A 63 12.66 31.90 -0.72
C ASP A 63 13.59 31.33 0.35
N ALA A 64 14.23 32.22 1.15
CA ALA A 64 15.13 31.82 2.23
C ALA A 64 14.52 30.85 3.26
N LYS A 65 13.18 30.74 3.31
CA LYS A 65 12.45 29.88 4.26
C LYS A 65 11.45 28.91 3.59
N LYS A 66 11.31 28.96 2.25
CA LYS A 66 10.33 28.14 1.52
C LYS A 66 11.03 27.27 0.50
N ILE A 67 10.84 25.98 0.64
CA ILE A 67 11.28 24.98 -0.32
C ILE A 67 10.09 24.39 -1.06
N ARG A 68 10.35 23.92 -2.28
CA ARG A 68 9.40 23.17 -3.08
C ARG A 68 10.03 21.86 -3.53
N TYR A 69 9.32 20.78 -3.36
CA TYR A 69 9.69 19.49 -3.90
C TYR A 69 9.09 19.31 -5.30
N LEU A 70 9.92 18.91 -6.24
CA LEU A 70 9.52 18.65 -7.62
C LEU A 70 9.80 17.19 -7.95
N ILE A 71 8.80 16.48 -8.45
CA ILE A 71 8.99 15.12 -8.95
C ILE A 71 9.67 15.20 -10.31
N THR A 72 10.75 14.44 -10.47
CA THR A 72 11.46 14.30 -11.74
C THR A 72 10.78 13.28 -12.65
N PRO A 73 11.10 13.23 -13.96
CA PRO A 73 10.65 12.14 -14.82
C PRO A 73 11.02 10.76 -14.28
N GLU A 74 12.20 10.62 -13.66
CA GLU A 74 12.63 9.39 -12.98
C GLU A 74 11.74 9.06 -11.79
N GLY A 75 11.40 10.05 -10.96
CA GLY A 75 10.46 9.90 -9.84
C GLY A 75 9.05 9.52 -10.30
N ALA A 76 8.58 10.03 -11.43
CA ALA A 76 7.30 9.65 -12.00
C ALA A 76 7.29 8.17 -12.46
N ARG A 77 8.39 7.71 -13.08
CA ARG A 77 8.55 6.29 -13.44
C ARG A 77 8.57 5.40 -12.20
N GLU A 78 9.32 5.79 -11.18
CA GLU A 78 9.38 5.03 -9.92
C GLU A 78 8.03 4.98 -9.21
N LYS A 79 7.30 6.11 -9.16
CA LYS A 79 5.93 6.14 -8.61
C LYS A 79 5.03 5.12 -9.31
N SER A 80 5.07 5.06 -10.64
CA SER A 80 4.30 4.08 -11.42
C SER A 80 4.71 2.64 -11.11
N SER A 81 6.02 2.38 -10.96
CA SER A 81 6.54 1.07 -10.57
C SER A 81 6.07 0.65 -9.17
N LEU A 82 6.13 1.56 -8.20
CA LEU A 82 5.65 1.31 -6.84
C LEU A 82 4.14 1.05 -6.79
N LEU A 83 3.37 1.80 -7.58
CA LEU A 83 1.93 1.59 -7.71
C LEU A 83 1.62 0.20 -8.29
N TYR A 84 2.32 -0.19 -9.37
CA TYR A 84 2.18 -1.51 -9.97
C TYR A 84 2.46 -2.63 -8.95
N LYS A 85 3.59 -2.56 -8.24
CA LYS A 85 3.95 -3.53 -7.19
C LYS A 85 2.87 -3.62 -6.10
N ARG A 86 2.29 -2.49 -5.71
CA ARG A 86 1.20 -2.45 -4.73
C ARG A 86 -0.05 -3.17 -5.22
N VAL A 87 -0.46 -2.90 -6.45
CA VAL A 87 -1.61 -3.58 -7.08
C VAL A 87 -1.36 -5.08 -7.18
N GLU A 88 -0.19 -5.49 -7.67
CA GLU A 88 0.21 -6.88 -7.77
C GLU A 88 0.17 -7.59 -6.41
N SER A 89 0.77 -6.99 -5.37
CA SER A 89 0.74 -7.52 -4.01
C SER A 89 -0.68 -7.66 -3.45
N THR A 90 -1.55 -6.70 -3.75
CA THR A 90 -2.96 -6.74 -3.33
C THR A 90 -3.71 -7.89 -4.02
N ILE A 91 -3.47 -8.11 -5.32
CA ILE A 91 -4.07 -9.22 -6.07
C ILE A 91 -3.56 -10.57 -5.52
N GLN A 92 -2.27 -10.70 -5.27
CA GLN A 92 -1.70 -11.93 -4.71
C GLN A 92 -2.29 -12.23 -3.32
N PHE A 93 -2.44 -11.23 -2.46
CA PHE A 93 -3.09 -11.39 -1.17
C PHE A 93 -4.55 -11.87 -1.32
N TYR A 94 -5.31 -11.27 -2.24
CA TYR A 94 -6.69 -11.68 -2.53
C TYR A 94 -6.77 -13.14 -2.99
N LEU A 95 -5.92 -13.55 -3.92
CA LEU A 95 -5.89 -14.92 -4.45
C LEU A 95 -5.53 -15.93 -3.36
N GLU A 96 -4.57 -15.59 -2.49
CA GLU A 96 -4.20 -16.45 -1.37
C GLU A 96 -5.33 -16.57 -0.34
N ALA A 97 -5.96 -15.46 0.03
CA ALA A 97 -7.12 -15.46 0.91
C ALA A 97 -8.27 -16.31 0.33
N LYS A 98 -8.55 -16.16 -0.96
CA LYS A 98 -9.55 -16.95 -1.68
C LYS A 98 -9.23 -18.45 -1.62
N ARG A 99 -7.96 -18.82 -1.84
CA ARG A 99 -7.50 -20.22 -1.77
C ARG A 99 -7.71 -20.80 -0.36
N VAL A 100 -7.23 -20.10 0.67
CA VAL A 100 -7.36 -20.54 2.07
C VAL A 100 -8.83 -20.73 2.48
N ILE A 101 -9.68 -19.79 2.11
CA ILE A 101 -11.12 -19.85 2.39
C ILE A 101 -11.75 -21.04 1.65
N LYS A 102 -11.41 -21.25 0.37
CA LYS A 102 -11.91 -22.35 -0.42
C LYS A 102 -11.53 -23.70 0.19
N ASP A 103 -10.27 -23.89 0.55
CA ASP A 103 -9.78 -25.11 1.17
C ASP A 103 -10.53 -25.40 2.48
N LYS A 104 -10.75 -24.36 3.30
CA LYS A 104 -11.50 -24.50 4.55
C LYS A 104 -12.96 -24.86 4.33
N VAL A 105 -13.64 -24.23 3.38
CA VAL A 105 -15.03 -24.53 3.05
C VAL A 105 -15.17 -25.95 2.51
N MET A 106 -14.25 -26.36 1.63
CA MET A 106 -14.21 -27.73 1.09
C MET A 106 -14.05 -28.78 2.20
N HIS A 107 -13.16 -28.52 3.16
CA HIS A 107 -12.97 -29.40 4.32
C HIS A 107 -14.25 -29.53 5.15
N LEU A 108 -14.88 -28.39 5.50
CA LEU A 108 -16.15 -28.40 6.26
C LEU A 108 -17.28 -29.12 5.50
N LYS A 109 -17.35 -28.97 4.18
CA LYS A 109 -18.30 -29.68 3.32
C LYS A 109 -18.06 -31.18 3.37
N SER A 110 -16.79 -31.63 3.38
CA SER A 110 -16.44 -33.07 3.51
C SER A 110 -16.80 -33.64 4.88
N GLU A 111 -16.87 -32.83 5.92
CA GLU A 111 -17.33 -33.19 7.27
C GLU A 111 -18.87 -33.20 7.41
N GLY A 112 -19.60 -32.95 6.32
CA GLY A 112 -21.06 -33.01 6.28
C GLY A 112 -21.79 -31.69 6.50
N MET A 113 -21.08 -30.55 6.51
CA MET A 113 -21.72 -29.25 6.58
C MET A 113 -22.53 -28.96 5.31
N LYS A 114 -23.80 -28.61 5.48
CA LYS A 114 -24.72 -28.32 4.37
C LYS A 114 -25.04 -26.86 4.24
N ASP A 115 -25.05 -26.13 5.35
CA ASP A 115 -25.49 -24.74 5.41
C ASP A 115 -24.39 -23.85 6.02
N VAL A 116 -24.18 -22.68 5.45
CA VAL A 116 -23.25 -21.66 5.94
C VAL A 116 -24.00 -20.33 6.07
N SER A 117 -23.90 -19.73 7.24
CA SER A 117 -24.41 -18.38 7.48
C SER A 117 -23.24 -17.41 7.61
N ILE A 118 -23.29 -16.32 6.85
CA ILE A 118 -22.28 -15.24 6.92
C ILE A 118 -22.86 -14.13 7.79
N TYR A 119 -22.15 -13.80 8.87
CA TYR A 119 -22.52 -12.70 9.75
C TYR A 119 -21.52 -11.54 9.61
N GLY A 120 -22.03 -10.33 9.34
CA GLY A 120 -21.24 -9.12 9.15
C GLY A 120 -20.94 -8.80 7.69
N ILE A 121 -20.64 -7.52 7.44
CA ILE A 121 -20.27 -7.00 6.11
C ILE A 121 -18.86 -6.44 6.20
N ASN A 122 -17.89 -7.14 5.60
CA ASN A 122 -16.50 -6.73 5.47
C ASN A 122 -15.87 -7.42 4.25
N HIS A 123 -14.64 -7.06 3.91
CA HIS A 123 -13.95 -7.61 2.74
C HIS A 123 -13.77 -9.13 2.79
N ILE A 124 -13.61 -9.71 3.98
CA ILE A 124 -13.49 -11.17 4.14
C ILE A 124 -14.83 -11.86 3.86
N SER A 125 -15.95 -11.29 4.33
CA SER A 125 -17.29 -11.85 4.04
C SER A 125 -17.64 -11.79 2.55
N GLU A 126 -17.18 -10.76 1.84
CA GLU A 126 -17.32 -10.67 0.38
C GLU A 126 -16.56 -11.77 -0.34
N VAL A 127 -15.29 -12.02 0.04
CA VAL A 127 -14.47 -13.10 -0.53
C VAL A 127 -15.11 -14.45 -0.23
N LEU A 128 -15.57 -14.68 1.00
CA LEU A 128 -16.26 -15.92 1.39
C LEU A 128 -17.53 -16.13 0.57
N TYR A 129 -18.34 -15.10 0.36
CA TYR A 129 -19.55 -15.17 -0.47
C TYR A 129 -19.22 -15.57 -1.91
N ILE A 130 -18.17 -14.98 -2.51
CA ILE A 130 -17.72 -15.32 -3.85
C ILE A 130 -17.29 -16.79 -3.92
N VAL A 131 -16.49 -17.24 -2.96
CA VAL A 131 -16.04 -18.64 -2.89
C VAL A 131 -17.22 -19.61 -2.79
N LEU A 132 -18.20 -19.32 -1.94
CA LEU A 132 -19.39 -20.16 -1.78
C LEU A 132 -20.25 -20.24 -3.06
N LYS A 133 -20.25 -19.17 -3.85
CA LYS A 133 -20.92 -19.14 -5.16
C LYS A 133 -20.23 -19.98 -6.25
N GLU A 134 -18.93 -20.21 -6.11
CA GLU A 134 -18.11 -20.98 -7.07
C GLU A 134 -18.06 -22.46 -6.76
N LEU A 135 -18.56 -22.91 -5.59
CA LEU A 135 -18.58 -24.31 -5.11
C LEU A 135 -19.93 -25.00 -5.29
#